data_4e59cf7ac6545d78c50c9ed20d93f409
#
_entry.id   4e59cf7ac6545d78c50c9ed20d93f409
#
_cell.length_a   1.000
_cell.length_b   1.000
_cell.length_c   1.000
_cell.angle_alpha   90.00
_cell.angle_beta   90.00
_cell.angle_gamma   90.00
#
_symmetry.space_group_name_H-M   'P 1'
#
loop_
_entity.id
_entity.type
_entity.pdbx_description
1 polymer ?
#
loop_
_entity_poly.entity_id
_entity_poly.type
_entity_poly.pdbx_seq_one_letter_code
_entity_poly.pdbx_strand_id
1 'polypeptide(L)'
;MALHDGEHVVAESTTIDARRHTELLGPAIVDVLNSAGVDRQQVTEVAVGVGPGPFTGLRIGLVTARMLGHVLGIPVRGVCSLDIVAHGVAVPGPFVVATDARRKEVYWAEYDDAGRRTAGPDVAAPSAVATDLPVAGAGARLYPDAFPNPVAPQFPSASELASAVIGQEVQILGPQPIYLRRPDVRPPAGRKPVLSR
;
A
#
# COMPACT_ATOMS: atom_id res chain seq x y z
N MET A 1 -1.48 3.53 10.05
CA MET A 1 -0.26 4.26 10.42
C MET A 1 0.36 3.59 11.62
N ALA A 2 1.68 3.47 11.69
CA ALA A 2 2.38 2.90 12.84
C ALA A 2 3.65 3.72 13.13
N LEU A 3 4.07 3.71 14.37
CA LEU A 3 5.36 4.22 14.85
C LEU A 3 6.17 3.04 15.39
N HIS A 4 7.44 2.97 15.01
CA HIS A 4 8.38 1.91 15.40
C HIS A 4 9.63 2.55 16.00
N ASP A 5 10.14 2.01 17.10
CA ASP A 5 11.31 2.56 17.81
C ASP A 5 12.65 1.92 17.40
N GLY A 6 12.61 1.00 16.45
CA GLY A 6 13.75 0.19 16.01
C GLY A 6 13.67 -1.26 16.49
N GLU A 7 12.94 -1.53 17.56
CA GLU A 7 12.77 -2.87 18.13
C GLU A 7 11.31 -3.34 18.05
N HIS A 8 10.36 -2.43 18.30
CA HIS A 8 8.93 -2.74 18.38
C HIS A 8 8.05 -1.66 17.76
N VAL A 9 6.83 -2.04 17.35
CA VAL A 9 5.77 -1.09 17.04
C VAL A 9 5.23 -0.51 18.36
N VAL A 10 5.49 0.78 18.60
CA VAL A 10 5.12 1.46 19.85
C VAL A 10 3.74 2.11 19.81
N ALA A 11 3.23 2.40 18.62
CA ALA A 11 1.86 2.88 18.43
C ALA A 11 1.38 2.55 17.02
N GLU A 12 0.08 2.26 16.89
CA GLU A 12 -0.57 2.01 15.60
C GLU A 12 -1.98 2.61 15.58
N SER A 13 -2.37 3.14 14.41
CA SER A 13 -3.72 3.58 14.12
C SER A 13 -4.12 3.07 12.74
N THR A 14 -5.14 2.22 12.68
CA THR A 14 -5.64 1.64 11.43
C THR A 14 -7.08 2.07 11.21
N THR A 15 -7.36 2.63 10.04
CA THR A 15 -8.72 2.99 9.61
C THR A 15 -8.96 2.44 8.22
N ILE A 16 -9.98 1.59 8.10
CA ILE A 16 -10.43 1.04 6.82
C ILE A 16 -11.58 1.90 6.31
N ASP A 17 -11.26 3.02 5.67
CA ASP A 17 -12.26 3.90 5.03
C ASP A 17 -11.72 4.45 3.73
N ALA A 18 -12.30 4.01 2.62
CA ALA A 18 -11.86 4.41 1.27
C ALA A 18 -12.22 5.85 0.89
N ARG A 19 -12.99 6.59 1.69
CA ARG A 19 -13.52 7.92 1.33
C ARG A 19 -12.94 9.07 2.12
N ARG A 20 -12.39 8.83 3.32
CA ARG A 20 -11.99 9.87 4.27
C ARG A 20 -10.47 9.97 4.49
N HIS A 21 -9.67 9.38 3.60
CA HIS A 21 -8.20 9.36 3.73
C HIS A 21 -7.57 10.75 3.92
N THR A 22 -8.08 11.75 3.21
CA THR A 22 -7.53 13.12 3.27
C THR A 22 -7.75 13.77 4.63
N GLU A 23 -8.89 13.50 5.27
CA GLU A 23 -9.27 14.11 6.54
C GLU A 23 -8.65 13.40 7.74
N LEU A 24 -8.41 12.09 7.62
CA LEU A 24 -8.01 11.24 8.73
C LEU A 24 -6.49 11.11 8.89
N LEU A 25 -5.70 11.32 7.83
CA LEU A 25 -4.26 11.05 7.86
C LEU A 25 -3.50 12.01 8.80
N GLY A 26 -3.80 13.29 8.75
CA GLY A 26 -3.17 14.29 9.63
C GLY A 26 -3.44 14.04 11.11
N PRO A 27 -4.72 13.93 11.53
CA PRO A 27 -5.06 13.54 12.90
C PRO A 27 -4.39 12.22 13.33
N ALA A 28 -4.39 11.19 12.49
CA ALA A 28 -3.77 9.90 12.82
C ALA A 28 -2.25 9.99 13.07
N ILE A 29 -1.55 10.90 12.39
CA ILE A 29 -0.11 11.15 12.68
C ILE A 29 0.05 11.71 14.10
N VAL A 30 -0.77 12.70 14.44
CA VAL A 30 -0.73 13.34 15.78
C VAL A 30 -1.09 12.32 16.86
N ASP A 31 -2.14 11.52 16.64
CA ASP A 31 -2.60 10.52 17.60
C ASP A 31 -1.54 9.44 17.86
N VAL A 32 -0.88 8.93 16.81
CA VAL A 32 0.18 7.93 16.93
C VAL A 32 1.39 8.48 17.69
N LEU A 33 1.84 9.71 17.39
CA LEU A 33 2.95 10.34 18.10
C LEU A 33 2.60 10.60 19.59
N ASN A 34 1.39 11.12 19.86
CA ASN A 34 0.93 11.39 21.22
C ASN A 34 0.80 10.09 22.03
N SER A 35 0.25 9.02 21.43
CA SER A 35 0.08 7.73 22.09
C SER A 35 1.42 7.10 22.47
N ALA A 36 2.46 7.34 21.68
CA ALA A 36 3.82 6.87 21.96
C ALA A 36 4.60 7.82 22.88
N GLY A 37 4.10 9.03 23.14
CA GLY A 37 4.84 10.06 23.90
C GLY A 37 6.08 10.59 23.16
N VAL A 38 6.07 10.53 21.81
CA VAL A 38 7.20 10.89 20.95
C VAL A 38 6.98 12.24 20.29
N ASP A 39 7.96 13.15 20.41
CA ASP A 39 7.94 14.41 19.65
C ASP A 39 8.25 14.14 18.17
N ARG A 40 7.60 14.89 17.28
CA ARG A 40 7.84 14.78 15.84
C ARG A 40 9.30 14.96 15.44
N GLN A 41 10.09 15.69 16.21
CA GLN A 41 11.52 15.91 15.96
C GLN A 41 12.38 14.68 16.27
N GLN A 42 11.84 13.72 16.98
CA GLN A 42 12.50 12.42 17.28
C GLN A 42 12.28 11.39 16.15
N VAL A 43 11.39 11.68 15.21
CA VAL A 43 11.19 10.83 14.03
C VAL A 43 12.41 10.94 13.12
N THR A 44 13.03 9.82 12.82
CA THR A 44 14.27 9.75 12.04
C THR A 44 14.06 9.32 10.60
N GLU A 45 12.95 8.67 10.28
CA GLU A 45 12.64 8.16 8.95
C GLU A 45 11.13 8.04 8.73
N VAL A 46 10.67 8.14 7.49
CA VAL A 46 9.29 7.86 7.09
C VAL A 46 9.26 6.73 6.07
N ALA A 47 8.50 5.68 6.32
CA ALA A 47 8.19 4.64 5.35
C ALA A 47 6.78 4.83 4.77
N VAL A 48 6.62 4.56 3.47
CA VAL A 48 5.33 4.72 2.77
C VAL A 48 5.14 3.68 1.68
N GLY A 49 3.94 3.11 1.59
CA GLY A 49 3.55 2.28 0.46
C GLY A 49 3.48 3.11 -0.83
N VAL A 50 4.24 2.69 -1.86
CA VAL A 50 4.29 3.41 -3.15
C VAL A 50 3.34 2.85 -4.20
N GLY A 51 2.47 1.91 -3.82
CA GLY A 51 1.59 1.23 -4.74
C GLY A 51 2.16 -0.13 -5.21
N PRO A 52 1.42 -0.80 -6.09
CA PRO A 52 0.17 -0.38 -6.70
C PRO A 52 -0.98 -0.27 -5.69
N GLY A 53 -1.99 0.54 -6.03
CA GLY A 53 -3.13 0.76 -5.15
C GLY A 53 -4.09 1.84 -5.66
N PRO A 54 -5.16 2.16 -4.88
CA PRO A 54 -6.13 3.18 -5.24
C PRO A 54 -5.48 4.55 -5.43
N PHE A 55 -5.64 5.14 -6.61
CA PHE A 55 -4.96 6.35 -7.06
C PHE A 55 -5.00 7.53 -6.08
N THR A 56 -6.19 7.83 -5.54
CA THR A 56 -6.35 8.97 -4.62
C THR A 56 -5.65 8.72 -3.29
N GLY A 57 -5.87 7.56 -2.66
CA GLY A 57 -5.25 7.21 -1.38
C GLY A 57 -3.73 7.14 -1.48
N LEU A 58 -3.22 6.53 -2.56
CA LEU A 58 -1.79 6.44 -2.82
C LEU A 58 -1.13 7.82 -2.90
N ARG A 59 -1.74 8.76 -3.64
CA ARG A 59 -1.21 10.12 -3.77
C ARG A 59 -1.21 10.88 -2.45
N ILE A 60 -2.28 10.77 -1.67
CA ILE A 60 -2.38 11.44 -0.37
C ILE A 60 -1.27 10.93 0.56
N GLY A 61 -1.12 9.61 0.68
CA GLY A 61 -0.06 9.00 1.48
C GLY A 61 1.33 9.46 1.07
N LEU A 62 1.63 9.41 -0.24
CA LEU A 62 2.94 9.80 -0.78
C LEU A 62 3.23 11.30 -0.59
N VAL A 63 2.25 12.18 -0.83
CA VAL A 63 2.44 13.62 -0.63
C VAL A 63 2.68 13.91 0.85
N THR A 64 1.91 13.30 1.75
CA THR A 64 2.08 13.48 3.20
C THR A 64 3.45 12.99 3.67
N ALA A 65 3.87 11.79 3.25
CA ALA A 65 5.18 11.25 3.60
C ALA A 65 6.34 12.14 3.11
N ARG A 66 6.26 12.60 1.87
CA ARG A 66 7.26 13.51 1.29
C ARG A 66 7.29 14.87 1.97
N MET A 67 6.13 15.41 2.33
CA MET A 67 6.04 16.65 3.10
C MET A 67 6.67 16.49 4.49
N LEU A 68 6.36 15.42 5.21
CA LEU A 68 6.99 15.13 6.51
C LEU A 68 8.51 15.00 6.38
N GLY A 69 8.99 14.20 5.42
CA GLY A 69 10.42 14.05 5.17
C GLY A 69 11.10 15.38 4.86
N HIS A 70 10.46 16.23 4.05
CA HIS A 70 10.99 17.56 3.71
C HIS A 70 11.04 18.51 4.94
N VAL A 71 9.95 18.58 5.69
CA VAL A 71 9.84 19.48 6.86
C VAL A 71 10.78 19.07 7.99
N LEU A 72 10.93 17.76 8.22
CA LEU A 72 11.77 17.24 9.30
C LEU A 72 13.24 17.01 8.85
N GLY A 73 13.54 17.11 7.57
CA GLY A 73 14.87 16.86 7.03
C GLY A 73 15.30 15.39 7.10
N ILE A 74 14.34 14.45 7.03
CA ILE A 74 14.57 13.01 7.20
C ILE A 74 14.26 12.22 5.92
N PRO A 75 14.88 11.04 5.73
CA PRO A 75 14.64 10.20 4.56
C PRO A 75 13.20 9.67 4.49
N VAL A 76 12.72 9.48 3.26
CA VAL A 76 11.45 8.82 2.97
C VAL A 76 11.71 7.55 2.15
N ARG A 77 11.34 6.40 2.71
CA ARG A 77 11.48 5.08 2.09
C ARG A 77 10.16 4.66 1.46
N GLY A 78 10.19 4.34 0.18
CA GLY A 78 9.09 3.73 -0.52
C GLY A 78 9.15 2.21 -0.47
N VAL A 79 8.00 1.54 -0.34
CA VAL A 79 7.91 0.08 -0.43
C VAL A 79 6.71 -0.28 -1.33
N CYS A 80 6.87 -1.28 -2.20
CA CYS A 80 5.76 -1.79 -3.00
C CYS A 80 4.63 -2.27 -2.09
N SER A 81 3.39 -1.84 -2.36
CA SER A 81 2.25 -2.18 -1.50
C SER A 81 1.95 -3.68 -1.45
N LEU A 82 2.29 -4.43 -2.50
CA LEU A 82 2.14 -5.88 -2.51
C LEU A 82 3.20 -6.56 -1.63
N ASP A 83 4.42 -6.01 -1.57
CA ASP A 83 5.49 -6.52 -0.71
C ASP A 83 5.15 -6.32 0.78
N ILE A 84 4.42 -5.25 1.12
CA ILE A 84 3.93 -5.03 2.49
C ILE A 84 2.89 -6.10 2.87
N VAL A 85 2.00 -6.46 1.94
CA VAL A 85 1.04 -7.56 2.17
C VAL A 85 1.79 -8.88 2.29
N ALA A 86 2.78 -9.14 1.43
CA ALA A 86 3.57 -10.35 1.42
C ALA A 86 4.34 -10.57 2.73
N HIS A 87 4.88 -9.49 3.32
CA HIS A 87 5.60 -9.55 4.60
C HIS A 87 4.74 -10.09 5.75
N GLY A 88 3.44 -9.78 5.73
CA GLY A 88 2.48 -10.29 6.73
C GLY A 88 1.92 -11.69 6.43
N VAL A 89 2.40 -12.40 5.39
CA VAL A 89 1.91 -13.74 5.05
C VAL A 89 2.64 -14.80 5.89
N ALA A 90 1.89 -15.62 6.61
CA ALA A 90 2.41 -16.68 7.47
C ALA A 90 2.00 -18.06 6.95
N VAL A 91 2.36 -18.39 5.70
CA VAL A 91 2.12 -19.72 5.11
C VAL A 91 3.42 -20.32 4.61
N PRO A 92 3.58 -21.65 4.67
CA PRO A 92 4.75 -22.30 4.11
C PRO A 92 4.66 -22.35 2.57
N GLY A 93 5.81 -22.25 1.90
CA GLY A 93 5.91 -22.36 0.45
C GLY A 93 5.55 -21.10 -0.32
N PRO A 94 5.55 -21.16 -1.65
CA PRO A 94 5.26 -20.04 -2.51
C PRO A 94 3.79 -19.60 -2.40
N PHE A 95 3.53 -18.31 -2.61
CA PHE A 95 2.21 -17.71 -2.54
C PHE A 95 2.06 -16.54 -3.51
N VAL A 96 0.84 -16.07 -3.65
CA VAL A 96 0.50 -14.91 -4.48
C VAL A 96 -0.11 -13.82 -3.61
N VAL A 97 0.17 -12.57 -3.93
CA VAL A 97 -0.59 -11.43 -3.40
C VAL A 97 -1.45 -10.87 -4.53
N ALA A 98 -2.75 -10.74 -4.27
CA ALA A 98 -3.71 -10.14 -5.19
C ALA A 98 -4.57 -9.10 -4.48
N THR A 99 -4.54 -7.85 -4.95
CA THR A 99 -5.34 -6.74 -4.40
C THR A 99 -6.28 -6.17 -5.44
N ASP A 100 -7.37 -5.51 -5.01
CA ASP A 100 -8.38 -4.96 -5.91
C ASP A 100 -7.81 -3.82 -6.77
N ALA A 101 -7.72 -4.03 -8.08
CA ALA A 101 -7.34 -3.01 -9.05
C ALA A 101 -8.55 -2.29 -9.67
N ARG A 102 -9.78 -2.56 -9.17
CA ARG A 102 -11.05 -2.13 -9.78
C ARG A 102 -11.26 -2.75 -11.17
N ARG A 103 -12.42 -2.50 -11.79
CA ARG A 103 -12.76 -2.92 -13.15
C ARG A 103 -12.64 -4.42 -13.40
N LYS A 104 -12.87 -5.25 -12.38
CA LYS A 104 -12.74 -6.70 -12.44
C LYS A 104 -11.30 -7.15 -12.74
N GLU A 105 -10.31 -6.41 -12.25
CA GLU A 105 -8.89 -6.75 -12.32
C GLU A 105 -8.26 -6.72 -10.93
N VAL A 106 -7.10 -7.36 -10.81
CA VAL A 106 -6.27 -7.38 -9.60
C VAL A 106 -4.87 -6.84 -9.90
N TYR A 107 -4.30 -6.13 -8.94
CA TYR A 107 -2.86 -5.97 -8.85
C TYR A 107 -2.31 -7.24 -8.21
N TRP A 108 -1.30 -7.84 -8.80
CA TRP A 108 -0.78 -9.12 -8.35
C TRP A 108 0.74 -9.19 -8.38
N ALA A 109 1.29 -10.07 -7.56
CA ALA A 109 2.69 -10.46 -7.57
C ALA A 109 2.84 -11.87 -6.99
N GLU A 110 3.86 -12.59 -7.44
CA GLU A 110 4.23 -13.92 -6.94
C GLU A 110 5.44 -13.82 -6.02
N TYR A 111 5.47 -14.70 -5.02
CA TYR A 111 6.53 -14.76 -4.01
C TYR A 111 6.99 -16.19 -3.82
N ASP A 112 8.29 -16.38 -3.59
CA ASP A 112 8.87 -17.67 -3.24
C ASP A 112 8.59 -18.01 -1.75
N ASP A 113 9.10 -19.16 -1.31
CA ASP A 113 9.00 -19.66 0.06
C ASP A 113 9.76 -18.79 1.10
N ALA A 114 10.66 -17.93 0.65
CA ALA A 114 11.36 -16.95 1.45
C ALA A 114 10.69 -15.57 1.44
N GLY A 115 9.50 -15.43 0.85
CA GLY A 115 8.79 -14.15 0.74
C GLY A 115 9.40 -13.17 -0.25
N ARG A 116 10.31 -13.61 -1.11
CA ARG A 116 10.92 -12.75 -2.15
C ARG A 116 10.06 -12.76 -3.40
N ARG A 117 9.79 -11.58 -3.94
CA ARG A 117 9.00 -11.43 -5.14
C ARG A 117 9.71 -12.03 -6.36
N THR A 118 9.03 -12.94 -7.06
CA THR A 118 9.53 -13.65 -8.26
C THR A 118 8.90 -13.12 -9.54
N ALA A 119 7.67 -12.58 -9.47
CA ALA A 119 6.98 -11.97 -10.61
C ALA A 119 6.11 -10.78 -10.19
N GLY A 120 5.83 -9.87 -11.10
CA GLY A 120 5.07 -8.66 -10.83
C GLY A 120 5.93 -7.52 -10.22
N PRO A 121 5.32 -6.44 -9.70
CA PRO A 121 3.88 -6.19 -9.65
C PRO A 121 3.30 -5.89 -11.03
N ASP A 122 2.11 -6.41 -11.31
CA ASP A 122 1.40 -6.16 -12.56
C ASP A 122 -0.12 -6.09 -12.31
N VAL A 123 -0.91 -5.80 -13.34
CA VAL A 123 -2.35 -5.76 -13.32
C VAL A 123 -2.93 -6.71 -14.36
N ALA A 124 -3.88 -7.56 -13.96
CA ALA A 124 -4.49 -8.54 -14.85
C ALA A 124 -5.95 -8.85 -14.45
N ALA A 125 -6.69 -9.47 -15.37
CA ALA A 125 -7.93 -10.14 -15.02
C ALA A 125 -7.64 -11.32 -14.07
N PRO A 126 -8.47 -11.58 -13.04
CA PRO A 126 -8.25 -12.68 -12.10
C PRO A 126 -8.07 -14.04 -12.78
N SER A 127 -8.84 -14.27 -13.86
CA SER A 127 -8.73 -15.53 -14.62
C SER A 127 -7.40 -15.73 -15.36
N ALA A 128 -6.66 -14.64 -15.62
CA ALA A 128 -5.35 -14.72 -16.28
C ALA A 128 -4.21 -15.07 -15.30
N VAL A 129 -4.47 -14.92 -13.99
CA VAL A 129 -3.54 -15.18 -12.89
C VAL A 129 -4.15 -16.14 -11.86
N ALA A 130 -5.14 -16.92 -12.28
CA ALA A 130 -5.78 -17.94 -11.45
C ALA A 130 -4.77 -18.97 -10.99
N THR A 131 -4.84 -19.38 -9.72
CA THR A 131 -3.88 -20.29 -9.11
C THR A 131 -4.48 -21.02 -7.91
N ASP A 132 -3.99 -22.23 -7.67
CA ASP A 132 -4.28 -23.00 -6.46
C ASP A 132 -3.30 -22.72 -5.31
N LEU A 133 -2.32 -21.84 -5.51
CA LEU A 133 -1.44 -21.40 -4.43
C LEU A 133 -2.24 -20.60 -3.38
N PRO A 134 -1.73 -20.47 -2.15
CA PRO A 134 -2.28 -19.51 -1.18
C PRO A 134 -2.24 -18.09 -1.73
N VAL A 135 -3.35 -17.34 -1.60
CA VAL A 135 -3.45 -15.97 -2.11
C VAL A 135 -3.82 -15.00 -1.00
N ALA A 136 -2.93 -14.06 -0.69
CA ALA A 136 -3.18 -12.96 0.23
C ALA A 136 -3.73 -11.73 -0.50
N GLY A 137 -4.35 -10.82 0.26
CA GLY A 137 -4.90 -9.59 -0.27
C GLY A 137 -6.40 -9.63 -0.53
N ALA A 138 -7.01 -8.46 -0.72
CA ALA A 138 -8.46 -8.31 -0.91
C ALA A 138 -8.96 -8.97 -2.20
N GLY A 139 -8.13 -9.10 -3.23
CA GLY A 139 -8.45 -9.74 -4.51
C GLY A 139 -8.82 -11.21 -4.35
N ALA A 140 -8.17 -11.94 -3.43
CA ALA A 140 -8.46 -13.34 -3.17
C ALA A 140 -9.92 -13.57 -2.73
N ARG A 141 -10.47 -12.67 -1.93
CA ARG A 141 -11.87 -12.76 -1.46
C ARG A 141 -12.87 -12.23 -2.47
N LEU A 142 -12.46 -11.32 -3.36
CA LEU A 142 -13.32 -10.77 -4.39
C LEU A 142 -13.52 -11.74 -5.56
N TYR A 143 -12.57 -12.64 -5.80
CA TYR A 143 -12.56 -13.54 -6.94
C TYR A 143 -12.26 -14.99 -6.52
N PRO A 144 -13.15 -15.63 -5.72
CA PRO A 144 -12.92 -16.98 -5.15
C PRO A 144 -12.78 -18.05 -6.22
N ASP A 145 -13.39 -17.88 -7.40
CA ASP A 145 -13.25 -18.84 -8.50
C ASP A 145 -11.84 -18.88 -9.10
N ALA A 146 -11.11 -17.75 -9.04
CA ALA A 146 -9.73 -17.65 -9.51
C ALA A 146 -8.72 -17.95 -8.39
N PHE A 147 -9.11 -17.74 -7.13
CA PHE A 147 -8.27 -17.85 -5.94
C PHE A 147 -8.96 -18.65 -4.84
N PRO A 148 -9.02 -19.99 -4.97
CA PRO A 148 -9.76 -20.84 -4.03
C PRO A 148 -9.16 -20.91 -2.63
N ASN A 149 -7.89 -20.54 -2.46
CA ASN A 149 -7.15 -20.64 -1.20
C ASN A 149 -6.78 -19.25 -0.62
N PRO A 150 -7.76 -18.43 -0.17
CA PRO A 150 -7.49 -17.12 0.40
C PRO A 150 -6.81 -17.23 1.78
N VAL A 151 -5.73 -16.45 1.99
CA VAL A 151 -5.01 -16.36 3.25
C VAL A 151 -4.91 -14.90 3.74
N ALA A 152 -4.52 -14.71 5.00
CA ALA A 152 -4.22 -13.40 5.55
C ALA A 152 -2.81 -12.94 5.12
N PRO A 153 -2.55 -11.62 5.14
CA PRO A 153 -3.48 -10.52 5.43
C PRO A 153 -4.31 -10.09 4.21
N GLN A 154 -5.43 -9.42 4.47
CA GLN A 154 -6.28 -8.87 3.41
C GLN A 154 -5.80 -7.50 2.90
N PHE A 155 -5.20 -6.71 3.77
CA PHE A 155 -4.74 -5.34 3.48
C PHE A 155 -3.30 -5.16 3.94
N PRO A 156 -2.53 -4.26 3.30
CA PRO A 156 -1.22 -3.87 3.81
C PRO A 156 -1.35 -3.21 5.19
N SER A 157 -0.49 -3.60 6.12
CA SER A 157 -0.42 -3.01 7.46
C SER A 157 0.74 -2.01 7.54
N ALA A 158 0.56 -0.95 8.33
CA ALA A 158 1.62 0.02 8.58
C ALA A 158 2.68 -0.54 9.55
N SER A 159 2.29 -1.41 10.46
CA SER A 159 3.21 -2.14 11.34
C SER A 159 4.10 -3.08 10.53
N GLU A 160 3.54 -3.86 9.61
CA GLU A 160 4.32 -4.71 8.70
C GLU A 160 5.30 -3.89 7.84
N LEU A 161 4.84 -2.75 7.30
CA LEU A 161 5.71 -1.85 6.55
C LEU A 161 6.91 -1.37 7.39
N ALA A 162 6.67 -0.93 8.62
CA ALA A 162 7.73 -0.44 9.49
C ALA A 162 8.72 -1.57 9.85
N SER A 163 8.23 -2.73 10.25
CA SER A 163 9.06 -3.89 10.58
C SER A 163 9.89 -4.36 9.38
N ALA A 164 9.28 -4.45 8.21
CA ALA A 164 9.95 -4.87 6.98
C ALA A 164 11.09 -3.91 6.56
N VAL A 165 10.90 -2.60 6.74
CA VAL A 165 11.93 -1.59 6.44
C VAL A 165 13.08 -1.68 7.43
N ILE A 166 12.80 -1.80 8.72
CA ILE A 166 13.81 -1.92 9.78
C ILE A 166 14.58 -3.23 9.66
N GLY A 167 13.88 -4.34 9.42
CA GLY A 167 14.49 -5.66 9.17
C GLY A 167 15.25 -5.77 7.85
N GLN A 168 15.13 -4.78 6.96
CA GLN A 168 15.69 -4.81 5.59
C GLN A 168 15.19 -6.02 4.77
N GLU A 169 13.94 -6.42 5.01
CA GLU A 169 13.32 -7.61 4.42
C GLU A 169 12.55 -7.32 3.13
N VAL A 170 12.50 -6.05 2.72
CA VAL A 170 11.83 -5.60 1.51
C VAL A 170 12.71 -4.70 0.66
N GLN A 171 12.43 -4.64 -0.63
CA GLN A 171 13.12 -3.71 -1.53
C GLN A 171 12.71 -2.27 -1.20
N ILE A 172 13.69 -1.45 -0.81
CA ILE A 172 13.51 -0.02 -0.61
C ILE A 172 13.52 0.70 -1.96
N LEU A 173 12.49 1.48 -2.19
CA LEU A 173 12.28 2.30 -3.38
C LEU A 173 12.29 3.79 -2.99
N GLY A 174 12.40 4.65 -3.99
CA GLY A 174 12.11 6.07 -3.79
C GLY A 174 10.61 6.30 -3.57
N PRO A 175 10.20 7.46 -2.98
CA PRO A 175 8.79 7.78 -2.71
C PRO A 175 8.05 8.26 -3.98
N GLN A 176 8.16 7.51 -5.08
CA GLN A 176 7.45 7.72 -6.33
C GLN A 176 6.38 6.66 -6.52
N PRO A 177 5.18 7.03 -7.00
CA PRO A 177 4.10 6.07 -7.16
C PRO A 177 4.37 5.04 -8.26
N ILE A 178 4.06 3.77 -7.98
CA ILE A 178 3.99 2.70 -8.98
C ILE A 178 2.60 2.76 -9.61
N TYR A 179 2.52 3.30 -10.83
CA TYR A 179 1.29 3.32 -11.63
C TYR A 179 1.34 2.22 -12.68
N LEU A 180 0.68 1.10 -12.44
CA LEU A 180 0.54 -0.01 -13.39
C LEU A 180 -0.58 0.24 -14.43
N ARG A 181 -1.38 1.28 -14.19
CA ARG A 181 -2.45 1.67 -15.10
C ARG A 181 -2.38 3.17 -15.36
N ARG A 182 -2.61 3.56 -16.62
CA ARG A 182 -2.75 4.99 -16.97
C ARG A 182 -4.02 5.55 -16.34
N PRO A 183 -4.00 6.80 -15.86
CA PRO A 183 -5.20 7.48 -15.39
C PRO A 183 -6.26 7.53 -16.51
N ASP A 184 -7.53 7.27 -16.16
CA ASP A 184 -8.65 7.38 -17.09
C ASP A 184 -9.01 8.85 -17.33
N VAL A 185 -8.20 9.54 -18.09
CA VAL A 185 -8.56 10.86 -18.58
C VAL A 185 -9.50 10.67 -19.76
N ARG A 186 -10.81 10.74 -19.52
CA ARG A 186 -11.76 10.98 -20.62
C ARG A 186 -11.56 12.44 -21.03
N PRO A 187 -11.30 12.73 -22.33
CA PRO A 187 -11.35 14.10 -22.81
C PRO A 187 -12.71 14.69 -22.41
N PRO A 188 -12.77 15.93 -21.92
CA PRO A 188 -14.05 16.56 -21.60
C PRO A 188 -14.92 16.50 -22.86
N ALA A 189 -16.10 15.90 -22.75
CA ALA A 189 -17.11 15.94 -23.80
C ALA A 189 -17.37 17.42 -24.11
N GLY A 190 -17.09 17.84 -25.31
CA GLY A 190 -17.11 19.15 -25.93
C GLY A 190 -17.43 20.35 -25.03
N ARG A 191 -16.71 21.46 -25.23
CA ARG A 191 -16.98 22.73 -24.56
C ARG A 191 -18.48 23.05 -24.64
N LYS A 192 -19.14 23.17 -23.49
CA LYS A 192 -20.48 23.78 -23.47
C LYS A 192 -20.38 25.15 -24.15
N PRO A 193 -21.26 25.48 -25.11
CA PRO A 193 -21.25 26.79 -25.71
C PRO A 193 -21.47 27.84 -24.62
N VAL A 194 -20.55 28.79 -24.52
CA VAL A 194 -20.74 29.98 -23.70
C VAL A 194 -21.85 30.78 -24.34
N LEU A 195 -22.98 30.94 -23.66
CA LEU A 195 -24.04 31.82 -24.06
C LEU A 195 -23.47 33.23 -24.25
N SER A 196 -23.32 33.69 -25.49
CA SER A 196 -23.09 35.09 -25.79
C SER A 196 -24.37 35.86 -25.42
N ARG A 197 -24.20 36.84 -24.52
CA ARG A 197 -25.23 37.86 -24.30
C ARG A 197 -25.27 38.83 -25.46
#